data_a344247efb36284a8ec4fbc364a06229
#
_entry.id   a344247efb36284a8ec4fbc364a06229
#
_cell.length_a   1.000
_cell.length_b   1.000
_cell.length_c   1.000
_cell.angle_alpha   90.00
_cell.angle_beta   90.00
_cell.angle_gamma   90.00
#
_symmetry.space_group_name_H-M   'P 1'
#
loop_
_entity.id
_entity.type
_entity.pdbx_description
1 polymer ?
#
loop_
_entity_poly.entity_id
_entity_poly.type
_entity_poly.pdbx_seq_one_letter_code
_entity_poly.pdbx_strand_id
1 'polypeptide(L)'
;MRSKGCRISSLRTRDSDRATLRLSTRSGEQGQARQRPRGLLARPASPSDDVAAGIAAHQALCPKGRTHMTTMPADGREITALTSEVLKELSAVENGPCLSLYQPTHRRHPENQEDPIRFRNLLKELESSLHQKYPAAESKELLEPFHALAQDAEFWNHALEGLAVLGAPGFFRALRFSQPVDQLVVVADSFHTKPLRRFLQTADRYHVLSLSLHGIRLFEGNRRSLDEIDMSKPVPGTIDELSAEASAEDDGSGGGMPLRHGLGGKGTEADNEADRYFRAVDRAVLEHYSRPSGLPLILAALPEHHHRFHEVSQNPFLIAEGIRLNPESLSADKLREHAWQVVEPQYQARLETLHGEFEHAKARGTGSDVLAEVAEAAAAGRVATLMVEAGREIAGRLDVATGRVEKAELDAPDVDDMLDDLGELVTKMGGTVLVVPAERMELPTGLAATYRY
;
A
#
# COMPACT_ATOMS: atom_id res chain seq x y z
N MET A 1 -4.72 21.98 -54.22
CA MET A 1 -3.39 22.27 -54.80
C MET A 1 -2.31 21.49 -54.03
N ARG A 2 -1.73 20.49 -54.71
CA ARG A 2 -0.39 19.96 -54.68
C ARG A 2 0.26 19.70 -53.30
N SER A 3 0.37 18.47 -52.76
CA SER A 3 1.21 17.30 -53.18
C SER A 3 2.74 17.56 -53.18
N LYS A 4 3.44 16.82 -52.30
CA LYS A 4 4.80 16.25 -52.45
C LYS A 4 5.14 15.65 -51.04
N GLY A 5 5.39 14.42 -50.76
CA GLY A 5 5.91 13.31 -51.55
C GLY A 5 7.45 13.24 -51.51
N CYS A 6 8.04 12.45 -50.58
CA CYS A 6 9.38 11.90 -50.70
C CYS A 6 9.53 10.78 -49.64
N ARG A 7 9.48 9.55 -49.97
CA ARG A 7 10.36 8.50 -50.57
C ARG A 7 11.52 8.10 -49.68
N ILE A 8 11.37 6.96 -49.17
CA ILE A 8 12.21 5.76 -48.94
C ILE A 8 13.60 5.80 -49.57
N SER A 9 14.63 5.41 -48.84
CA SER A 9 15.72 4.61 -49.38
C SER A 9 16.31 3.68 -48.33
N SER A 10 16.20 2.41 -48.67
CA SER A 10 16.84 1.24 -48.12
C SER A 10 18.35 1.20 -48.50
N LEU A 11 19.18 0.74 -47.60
CA LEU A 11 20.47 0.16 -47.98
C LEU A 11 20.75 -1.08 -47.12
N ARG A 12 20.79 -2.20 -47.85
CA ARG A 12 21.39 -3.50 -47.46
C ARG A 12 22.90 -3.44 -47.77
N THR A 13 23.70 -4.08 -46.93
CA THR A 13 24.86 -4.92 -47.28
C THR A 13 25.28 -5.65 -46.02
N ARG A 14 25.23 -6.98 -45.96
CA ARG A 14 26.10 -8.09 -46.41
C ARG A 14 27.39 -8.12 -45.59
N ASP A 15 27.51 -9.15 -44.85
CA ASP A 15 28.16 -10.49 -45.03
C ASP A 15 29.45 -10.67 -44.23
N SER A 16 29.49 -11.84 -43.61
CA SER A 16 30.59 -12.79 -43.38
C SER A 16 31.73 -12.40 -42.39
N ASP A 17 31.87 -13.18 -41.30
CA ASP A 17 32.92 -14.20 -41.32
C ASP A 17 32.76 -15.23 -40.17
N ARG A 18 32.85 -16.48 -40.61
CA ARG A 18 33.02 -17.70 -39.81
C ARG A 18 34.46 -17.78 -39.33
N ALA A 19 34.67 -18.09 -38.09
CA ALA A 19 35.88 -18.76 -37.67
C ALA A 19 35.59 -19.86 -36.65
N THR A 20 35.60 -21.04 -37.14
CA THR A 20 35.69 -22.33 -36.45
C THR A 20 37.10 -22.52 -35.89
N LEU A 21 37.22 -22.90 -34.61
CA LEU A 21 38.43 -23.61 -34.17
C LEU A 21 38.14 -24.59 -33.04
N ARG A 22 38.45 -25.77 -33.34
CA ARG A 22 38.46 -27.13 -32.84
C ARG A 22 38.99 -27.30 -31.42
N LEU A 23 38.33 -28.20 -30.70
CA LEU A 23 38.77 -29.33 -29.88
C LEU A 23 40.27 -29.50 -29.62
N SER A 24 40.61 -29.65 -28.36
CA SER A 24 41.72 -30.51 -27.95
C SER A 24 41.39 -31.20 -26.61
N THR A 25 41.20 -32.50 -26.72
CA THR A 25 41.15 -33.52 -25.67
C THR A 25 42.56 -33.88 -25.21
N ARG A 26 42.73 -34.12 -23.90
CA ARG A 26 43.66 -35.09 -23.26
C ARG A 26 43.28 -35.19 -21.78
N SER A 27 42.75 -36.29 -21.26
CA SER A 27 43.26 -37.62 -20.91
C SER A 27 44.50 -37.62 -20.00
N GLY A 28 44.36 -38.27 -18.85
CA GLY A 28 45.46 -38.85 -18.07
C GLY A 28 45.23 -38.61 -16.59
N GLU A 29 44.70 -39.55 -15.91
CA GLU A 29 45.22 -40.74 -15.18
C GLU A 29 45.54 -40.41 -13.72
N GLN A 30 44.79 -41.06 -12.86
CA GLN A 30 45.19 -42.10 -11.85
C GLN A 30 46.01 -41.63 -10.65
N GLY A 31 45.49 -42.00 -9.50
CA GLY A 31 46.35 -42.29 -8.39
C GLY A 31 45.77 -42.24 -6.99
N GLN A 32 45.16 -43.32 -6.59
CA GLN A 32 45.34 -44.05 -5.32
C GLN A 32 44.78 -43.53 -3.98
N ALA A 33 44.02 -44.44 -3.48
CA ALA A 33 43.47 -44.62 -2.15
C ALA A 33 44.55 -44.62 -1.05
N ARG A 34 44.19 -44.14 0.13
CA ARG A 34 44.60 -44.68 1.46
C ARG A 34 43.56 -44.35 2.53
N GLN A 35 42.79 -45.35 2.94
CA GLN A 35 42.71 -46.03 4.24
C GLN A 35 42.51 -45.15 5.49
N ARG A 36 41.38 -45.54 6.10
CA ARG A 36 40.93 -45.19 7.49
C ARG A 36 41.92 -45.57 8.56
N PRO A 37 41.79 -45.01 9.79
CA PRO A 37 41.36 -45.93 10.86
C PRO A 37 40.16 -45.43 11.69
N ARG A 38 39.52 -46.45 12.21
CA ARG A 38 38.47 -46.48 13.23
C ARG A 38 38.99 -45.99 14.58
N GLY A 39 38.20 -45.22 15.30
CA GLY A 39 38.34 -44.94 16.72
C GLY A 39 36.95 -44.96 17.36
N LEU A 40 36.83 -45.89 18.27
CA LEU A 40 35.72 -46.36 19.07
C LEU A 40 35.34 -45.38 20.19
N LEU A 41 34.06 -45.48 20.61
CA LEU A 41 33.50 -45.32 21.95
C LEU A 41 33.34 -43.89 22.55
N ALA A 42 32.10 -43.48 22.78
CA ALA A 42 31.45 -43.52 24.10
C ALA A 42 30.00 -42.98 23.98
N ARG A 43 29.03 -43.81 24.37
CA ARG A 43 27.69 -43.39 24.79
C ARG A 43 27.81 -42.90 26.24
N PRO A 44 27.13 -41.85 26.63
CA PRO A 44 26.66 -41.72 28.01
C PRO A 44 25.16 -41.94 28.11
N ALA A 45 24.82 -42.46 29.25
CA ALA A 45 23.59 -42.99 29.75
C ALA A 45 22.40 -42.01 29.76
N SER A 46 21.21 -42.61 29.66
CA SER A 46 19.94 -42.05 30.04
C SER A 46 19.88 -41.75 31.54
N PRO A 47 19.25 -40.65 31.96
CA PRO A 47 18.66 -40.57 33.28
C PRO A 47 17.17 -40.95 33.23
N SER A 48 16.87 -41.78 34.17
CA SER A 48 15.65 -42.39 34.66
C SER A 48 14.44 -41.48 34.80
N ASP A 49 13.32 -42.13 34.53
CA ASP A 49 11.96 -41.93 35.08
C ASP A 49 11.94 -41.28 36.47
N ASP A 50 11.37 -40.08 36.56
CA ASP A 50 10.61 -39.55 37.70
C ASP A 50 10.20 -38.11 37.46
N VAL A 51 9.18 -37.87 36.63
CA VAL A 51 8.24 -36.72 36.71
C VAL A 51 6.94 -37.06 35.89
N ALA A 52 6.30 -38.10 36.28
CA ALA A 52 4.95 -38.44 35.83
C ALA A 52 3.95 -38.31 36.98
N ALA A 53 3.78 -37.12 37.51
CA ALA A 53 2.65 -36.80 38.38
C ALA A 53 2.49 -35.27 38.45
N GLY A 54 1.68 -34.67 37.56
CA GLY A 54 1.36 -33.26 37.70
C GLY A 54 0.73 -32.55 36.48
N ILE A 55 0.29 -33.28 35.46
CA ILE A 55 -0.48 -32.66 34.39
C ILE A 55 -1.71 -33.53 34.05
N ALA A 56 -2.63 -33.64 34.99
CA ALA A 56 -3.95 -34.17 34.80
C ALA A 56 -4.98 -33.31 35.52
N ALA A 57 -5.16 -32.06 35.10
CA ALA A 57 -6.35 -31.24 35.42
C ALA A 57 -6.29 -29.89 34.67
N HIS A 58 -6.36 -29.90 33.33
CA HIS A 58 -6.84 -28.74 32.54
C HIS A 58 -7.26 -29.19 31.14
N GLN A 59 -7.98 -30.30 31.07
CA GLN A 59 -8.87 -30.60 29.95
C GLN A 59 -10.29 -30.22 30.36
N ALA A 60 -10.60 -28.93 30.29
CA ALA A 60 -12.00 -28.50 30.24
C ALA A 60 -12.04 -27.14 29.55
N LEU A 61 -12.85 -27.11 28.49
CA LEU A 61 -13.30 -25.90 27.78
C LEU A 61 -12.36 -25.29 26.75
N CYS A 62 -12.14 -26.01 25.66
CA CYS A 62 -12.19 -25.38 24.36
C CYS A 62 -13.66 -25.04 24.06
N PRO A 63 -14.09 -23.80 23.97
CA PRO A 63 -15.35 -23.49 23.34
C PRO A 63 -15.19 -23.78 21.86
N LYS A 64 -16.01 -24.75 21.39
CA LYS A 64 -16.23 -25.06 19.99
C LYS A 64 -16.29 -23.75 19.24
N GLY A 65 -15.45 -23.61 18.21
CA GLY A 65 -15.41 -22.48 17.30
C GLY A 65 -16.82 -22.11 16.88
N ARG A 66 -17.31 -21.00 17.41
CA ARG A 66 -18.24 -20.19 16.66
C ARG A 66 -17.39 -19.63 15.52
N THR A 67 -17.52 -20.24 14.37
CA THR A 67 -17.40 -19.56 13.11
C THR A 67 -18.20 -18.29 13.29
N HIS A 68 -17.55 -17.15 13.49
CA HIS A 68 -18.17 -15.88 13.26
C HIS A 68 -18.48 -15.87 11.75
N MET A 69 -19.62 -16.42 11.41
CA MET A 69 -20.39 -15.88 10.31
C MET A 69 -20.61 -14.42 10.71
N THR A 70 -19.76 -13.56 10.22
CA THR A 70 -20.07 -12.15 10.14
C THR A 70 -21.31 -12.13 9.25
N THR A 71 -22.47 -12.08 9.91
CA THR A 71 -23.74 -11.76 9.27
C THR A 71 -23.44 -10.48 8.53
N MET A 72 -23.53 -10.54 7.18
CA MET A 72 -23.58 -9.37 6.33
C MET A 72 -24.54 -8.40 7.01
N PRO A 73 -24.15 -7.16 7.35
CA PRO A 73 -25.12 -6.17 7.74
C PRO A 73 -26.10 -6.08 6.57
N ALA A 74 -27.39 -6.10 6.85
CA ALA A 74 -28.47 -6.06 5.87
C ALA A 74 -28.48 -4.78 5.01
N ASP A 75 -27.62 -3.85 5.32
CA ASP A 75 -27.26 -2.67 4.54
C ASP A 75 -25.86 -2.91 3.99
N GLY A 76 -25.70 -3.30 2.73
CA GLY A 76 -24.44 -3.50 2.01
C GLY A 76 -23.53 -2.24 1.90
N ARG A 77 -23.41 -1.45 2.96
CA ARG A 77 -22.89 -0.08 3.02
C ARG A 77 -21.59 0.08 3.80
N GLU A 78 -20.91 -0.97 4.17
CA GLU A 78 -19.58 -0.80 4.74
C GLU A 78 -18.60 -0.38 3.63
N ILE A 79 -18.53 0.94 3.43
CA ILE A 79 -17.44 1.58 2.70
C ILE A 79 -16.21 1.38 3.60
N THR A 80 -15.53 0.27 3.40
CA THR A 80 -14.32 -0.02 4.17
C THR A 80 -13.21 0.84 3.60
N ALA A 81 -12.64 1.71 4.42
CA ALA A 81 -11.40 2.39 4.04
C ALA A 81 -10.34 1.32 3.76
N LEU A 82 -9.59 1.47 2.68
CA LEU A 82 -8.51 0.56 2.35
C LEU A 82 -7.40 0.68 3.42
N THR A 83 -7.19 -0.38 4.19
CA THR A 83 -6.15 -0.48 5.21
C THR A 83 -5.24 -1.68 4.95
N SER A 84 -4.11 -1.73 5.66
CA SER A 84 -3.23 -2.91 5.61
C SER A 84 -3.90 -4.17 6.14
N GLU A 85 -4.90 -4.04 7.03
CA GLU A 85 -5.72 -5.15 7.49
C GLU A 85 -6.59 -5.71 6.35
N VAL A 86 -7.23 -4.84 5.57
CA VAL A 86 -8.01 -5.25 4.40
C VAL A 86 -7.15 -6.03 3.40
N LEU A 87 -5.91 -5.58 3.12
CA LEU A 87 -5.00 -6.35 2.27
C LEU A 87 -4.66 -7.73 2.85
N LYS A 88 -4.48 -7.83 4.17
CA LYS A 88 -4.24 -9.13 4.83
C LYS A 88 -5.47 -10.03 4.76
N GLU A 89 -6.67 -9.48 4.92
CA GLU A 89 -7.92 -10.23 4.74
C GLU A 89 -8.04 -10.78 3.31
N LEU A 90 -7.73 -9.95 2.30
CA LEU A 90 -7.74 -10.37 0.90
C LEU A 90 -6.72 -11.49 0.63
N SER A 91 -5.50 -11.35 1.15
CA SER A 91 -4.46 -12.36 1.00
C SER A 91 -4.71 -13.66 1.80
N ALA A 92 -5.68 -13.66 2.72
CA ALA A 92 -6.07 -14.85 3.49
C ALA A 92 -7.17 -15.69 2.80
N VAL A 93 -7.75 -15.19 1.71
CA VAL A 93 -8.76 -15.92 0.94
C VAL A 93 -8.06 -16.90 0.00
N GLU A 94 -8.08 -18.18 0.34
CA GLU A 94 -7.35 -19.23 -0.38
C GLU A 94 -8.26 -20.24 -1.10
N ASN A 95 -9.60 -20.15 -0.96
CA ASN A 95 -10.51 -21.17 -1.45
C ASN A 95 -11.53 -20.64 -2.46
N GLY A 96 -11.33 -20.93 -3.71
CA GLY A 96 -12.27 -20.70 -4.81
C GLY A 96 -11.88 -19.53 -5.71
N PRO A 97 -12.71 -19.25 -6.73
CA PRO A 97 -12.42 -18.18 -7.65
C PRO A 97 -12.50 -16.83 -6.95
N CYS A 98 -11.45 -16.04 -7.09
CA CYS A 98 -11.37 -14.64 -6.67
C CYS A 98 -11.67 -13.73 -7.86
N LEU A 99 -12.64 -12.86 -7.69
CA LEU A 99 -13.08 -11.88 -8.69
C LEU A 99 -12.57 -10.51 -8.32
N SER A 100 -11.82 -9.88 -9.19
CA SER A 100 -11.30 -8.53 -9.01
C SER A 100 -11.76 -7.64 -10.16
N LEU A 101 -12.56 -6.62 -9.86
CA LEU A 101 -13.05 -5.65 -10.83
C LEU A 101 -12.63 -4.26 -10.39
N TYR A 102 -11.90 -3.57 -11.23
CA TYR A 102 -11.45 -2.20 -11.03
C TYR A 102 -12.00 -1.30 -12.14
N GLN A 103 -12.43 -0.10 -11.79
CA GLN A 103 -12.79 0.91 -12.78
C GLN A 103 -12.59 2.33 -12.28
N PRO A 104 -12.29 3.30 -13.16
CA PRO A 104 -12.41 4.72 -12.85
C PRO A 104 -13.87 5.08 -12.60
N THR A 105 -14.11 5.95 -11.64
CA THR A 105 -15.41 6.55 -11.33
C THR A 105 -15.27 8.05 -11.21
N HIS A 106 -16.40 8.76 -11.16
CA HIS A 106 -16.41 10.22 -11.18
C HIS A 106 -17.31 10.78 -10.09
N ARG A 107 -16.86 11.82 -9.39
CA ARG A 107 -17.62 12.51 -8.33
C ARG A 107 -18.71 13.44 -8.87
N ARG A 108 -18.57 13.90 -10.11
CA ARG A 108 -19.38 14.98 -10.68
C ARG A 108 -20.24 14.51 -11.82
N HIS A 109 -21.39 15.18 -11.95
CA HIS A 109 -22.26 15.06 -13.10
C HIS A 109 -21.71 15.95 -14.25
N PRO A 110 -21.75 15.53 -15.52
CA PRO A 110 -22.44 14.34 -16.07
C PRO A 110 -21.58 13.06 -16.10
N GLU A 111 -20.29 13.11 -15.82
CA GLU A 111 -19.34 12.00 -16.01
C GLU A 111 -19.72 10.75 -15.19
N ASN A 112 -20.26 10.96 -13.99
CA ASN A 112 -20.69 9.86 -13.11
C ASN A 112 -21.86 9.03 -13.66
N GLN A 113 -22.59 9.52 -14.65
CA GLN A 113 -23.68 8.74 -15.27
C GLN A 113 -23.20 7.56 -16.10
N GLU A 114 -21.97 7.62 -16.59
CA GLU A 114 -21.35 6.54 -17.35
C GLU A 114 -20.81 5.42 -16.46
N ASP A 115 -20.54 5.69 -15.18
CA ASP A 115 -19.89 4.75 -14.26
C ASP A 115 -20.69 3.45 -14.05
N PRO A 116 -22.04 3.49 -13.80
CA PRO A 116 -22.83 2.26 -13.71
C PRO A 116 -22.94 1.51 -15.04
N ILE A 117 -22.82 2.20 -16.17
CA ILE A 117 -22.84 1.58 -17.49
C ILE A 117 -21.54 0.83 -17.73
N ARG A 118 -20.40 1.45 -17.41
CA ARG A 118 -19.07 0.85 -17.47
C ARG A 118 -19.00 -0.37 -16.57
N PHE A 119 -19.47 -0.26 -15.33
CA PHE A 119 -19.51 -1.37 -14.40
C PHE A 119 -20.27 -2.59 -14.95
N ARG A 120 -21.45 -2.38 -15.52
CA ARG A 120 -22.23 -3.46 -16.13
C ARG A 120 -21.54 -4.11 -17.33
N ASN A 121 -20.74 -3.36 -18.08
CA ASN A 121 -19.98 -3.92 -19.19
C ASN A 121 -18.82 -4.80 -18.66
N LEU A 122 -18.08 -4.30 -17.67
CA LEU A 122 -17.02 -5.05 -17.01
C LEU A 122 -17.55 -6.29 -16.29
N LEU A 123 -18.73 -6.19 -15.67
CA LEU A 123 -19.38 -7.34 -15.04
C LEU A 123 -19.69 -8.45 -16.06
N LYS A 124 -20.13 -8.13 -17.28
CA LYS A 124 -20.32 -9.14 -18.35
C LYS A 124 -19.01 -9.78 -18.77
N GLU A 125 -17.92 -9.02 -18.80
CA GLU A 125 -16.59 -9.54 -19.07
C GLU A 125 -16.15 -10.49 -17.95
N LEU A 126 -16.34 -10.08 -16.69
CA LEU A 126 -16.11 -10.90 -15.51
C LEU A 126 -16.89 -12.20 -15.52
N GLU A 127 -18.19 -12.14 -15.84
CA GLU A 127 -19.06 -13.30 -16.00
C GLU A 127 -18.55 -14.26 -17.09
N SER A 128 -18.17 -13.71 -18.23
CA SER A 128 -17.64 -14.52 -19.34
C SER A 128 -16.35 -15.24 -18.94
N SER A 129 -15.42 -14.56 -18.29
CA SER A 129 -14.17 -15.12 -17.79
C SER A 129 -14.43 -16.19 -16.73
N LEU A 130 -15.35 -15.93 -15.79
CA LEU A 130 -15.72 -16.89 -14.74
C LEU A 130 -16.34 -18.16 -15.31
N HIS A 131 -17.24 -18.04 -16.29
CA HIS A 131 -17.89 -19.21 -16.91
C HIS A 131 -16.94 -20.10 -17.71
N GLN A 132 -15.84 -19.55 -18.22
CA GLN A 132 -14.82 -20.33 -18.91
C GLN A 132 -14.03 -21.23 -17.94
N LYS A 133 -13.88 -20.79 -16.68
CA LYS A 133 -13.05 -21.45 -15.68
C LYS A 133 -13.84 -22.34 -14.71
N TYR A 134 -15.08 -21.95 -14.38
CA TYR A 134 -15.83 -22.55 -13.26
C TYR A 134 -17.26 -22.93 -13.66
N PRO A 135 -17.86 -23.99 -13.05
CA PRO A 135 -19.23 -24.42 -13.35
C PRO A 135 -20.28 -23.35 -13.06
N ALA A 136 -21.30 -23.25 -13.93
CA ALA A 136 -22.31 -22.18 -13.88
C ALA A 136 -23.15 -22.13 -12.58
N ALA A 137 -23.25 -23.21 -11.82
CA ALA A 137 -24.01 -23.27 -10.57
C ALA A 137 -23.35 -22.45 -9.43
N GLU A 138 -22.05 -22.49 -9.34
CA GLU A 138 -21.28 -21.74 -8.33
C GLU A 138 -21.13 -20.26 -8.72
N SER A 139 -21.13 -19.97 -10.02
CA SER A 139 -20.97 -18.62 -10.56
C SER A 139 -22.11 -17.69 -10.17
N LYS A 140 -23.35 -18.18 -10.04
CA LYS A 140 -24.52 -17.34 -9.78
C LYS A 140 -24.49 -16.67 -8.39
N GLU A 141 -24.20 -17.45 -7.35
CA GLU A 141 -24.14 -16.93 -5.97
C GLU A 141 -22.99 -15.92 -5.81
N LEU A 142 -21.87 -16.17 -6.49
CA LEU A 142 -20.70 -15.32 -6.46
C LEU A 142 -20.94 -13.97 -7.15
N LEU A 143 -21.73 -13.93 -8.22
CA LEU A 143 -22.02 -12.73 -9.00
C LEU A 143 -23.21 -11.90 -8.47
N GLU A 144 -24.05 -12.49 -7.62
CA GLU A 144 -25.26 -11.81 -7.08
C GLU A 144 -24.94 -10.46 -6.40
N PRO A 145 -23.91 -10.33 -5.52
CA PRO A 145 -23.55 -9.05 -4.92
C PRO A 145 -23.08 -7.99 -5.94
N PHE A 146 -22.42 -8.42 -7.02
CA PHE A 146 -22.01 -7.52 -8.10
C PHE A 146 -23.22 -6.97 -8.87
N HIS A 147 -24.21 -7.84 -9.16
CA HIS A 147 -25.45 -7.41 -9.81
C HIS A 147 -26.26 -6.46 -8.92
N ALA A 148 -26.32 -6.73 -7.62
CA ALA A 148 -26.98 -5.86 -6.65
C ALA A 148 -26.31 -4.46 -6.65
N LEU A 149 -24.98 -4.42 -6.59
CA LEU A 149 -24.22 -3.17 -6.64
C LEU A 149 -24.43 -2.39 -7.95
N ALA A 150 -24.54 -3.10 -9.10
CA ALA A 150 -24.80 -2.49 -10.39
C ALA A 150 -26.14 -1.74 -10.46
N GLN A 151 -27.08 -2.05 -9.58
CA GLN A 151 -28.42 -1.47 -9.51
C GLN A 151 -28.59 -0.47 -8.36
N ASP A 152 -27.61 -0.33 -7.49
CA ASP A 152 -27.64 0.55 -6.33
C ASP A 152 -27.37 2.00 -6.71
N ALA A 153 -28.43 2.76 -7.00
CA ALA A 153 -28.33 4.16 -7.38
C ALA A 153 -27.69 5.03 -6.27
N GLU A 154 -27.92 4.70 -4.99
CA GLU A 154 -27.35 5.44 -3.87
C GLU A 154 -25.84 5.26 -3.79
N PHE A 155 -25.36 4.03 -4.03
CA PHE A 155 -23.94 3.76 -4.12
C PHE A 155 -23.24 4.61 -5.19
N TRP A 156 -23.83 4.69 -6.40
CA TRP A 156 -23.26 5.43 -7.52
C TRP A 156 -23.32 6.94 -7.35
N ASN A 157 -24.30 7.47 -6.61
CA ASN A 157 -24.38 8.91 -6.30
C ASN A 157 -23.25 9.37 -5.36
N HIS A 158 -22.61 8.46 -4.65
CA HIS A 158 -21.50 8.74 -3.73
C HIS A 158 -20.17 8.16 -4.23
N ALA A 159 -20.03 7.92 -5.53
CA ALA A 159 -18.78 7.48 -6.12
C ALA A 159 -17.66 8.50 -5.93
N LEU A 160 -16.43 8.01 -5.78
CA LEU A 160 -15.22 8.82 -5.77
C LEU A 160 -14.55 8.80 -7.17
N GLU A 161 -13.22 8.79 -7.23
CA GLU A 161 -12.48 8.78 -8.50
C GLU A 161 -12.16 7.35 -8.99
N GLY A 162 -12.22 6.37 -8.11
CA GLY A 162 -11.95 4.97 -8.43
C GLY A 162 -12.77 4.00 -7.59
N LEU A 163 -12.98 2.81 -8.13
CA LEU A 163 -13.71 1.72 -7.50
C LEU A 163 -12.97 0.40 -7.71
N ALA A 164 -12.84 -0.39 -6.64
CA ALA A 164 -12.53 -1.81 -6.71
C ALA A 164 -13.67 -2.61 -6.11
N VAL A 165 -14.09 -3.67 -6.79
CA VAL A 165 -15.08 -4.62 -6.29
C VAL A 165 -14.45 -6.01 -6.30
N LEU A 166 -14.38 -6.62 -5.12
CA LEU A 166 -13.70 -7.88 -4.87
C LEU A 166 -14.69 -8.89 -4.32
N GLY A 167 -14.76 -10.08 -4.93
CA GLY A 167 -15.68 -11.14 -4.55
C GLY A 167 -15.04 -12.51 -4.61
N ALA A 168 -15.34 -13.34 -3.58
CA ALA A 168 -14.98 -14.75 -3.52
C ALA A 168 -16.11 -15.49 -2.78
N PRO A 169 -16.14 -16.82 -2.77
CA PRO A 169 -17.17 -17.56 -2.02
C PRO A 169 -17.23 -17.11 -0.55
N GLY A 170 -18.37 -16.52 -0.15
CA GLY A 170 -18.57 -15.98 1.21
C GLY A 170 -17.86 -14.66 1.52
N PHE A 171 -17.26 -14.03 0.53
CA PHE A 171 -16.56 -12.76 0.67
C PHE A 171 -16.99 -11.76 -0.41
N PHE A 172 -17.27 -10.52 -0.01
CA PHE A 172 -17.54 -9.41 -0.93
C PHE A 172 -17.09 -8.08 -0.30
N ARG A 173 -16.40 -7.25 -1.08
CA ARG A 173 -15.98 -5.89 -0.69
C ARG A 173 -16.06 -4.93 -1.87
N ALA A 174 -16.57 -3.74 -1.62
CA ALA A 174 -16.52 -2.61 -2.55
C ALA A 174 -15.70 -1.48 -1.89
N LEU A 175 -14.60 -1.09 -2.54
CA LEU A 175 -13.66 -0.08 -2.05
C LEU A 175 -13.70 1.11 -2.98
N ARG A 176 -13.92 2.30 -2.43
CA ARG A 176 -13.88 3.57 -3.17
C ARG A 176 -12.55 4.27 -2.93
N PHE A 177 -11.99 4.85 -3.99
CA PHE A 177 -10.72 5.57 -3.94
C PHE A 177 -10.90 7.01 -4.36
N SER A 178 -10.18 7.89 -3.70
CA SER A 178 -10.06 9.30 -4.07
C SER A 178 -9.21 9.54 -5.32
N GLN A 179 -8.61 8.50 -5.87
CA GLN A 179 -7.80 8.52 -7.08
C GLN A 179 -8.39 7.60 -8.14
N PRO A 180 -8.22 7.92 -9.43
CA PRO A 180 -8.61 7.02 -10.49
C PRO A 180 -7.77 5.74 -10.46
N VAL A 181 -8.41 4.64 -10.80
CA VAL A 181 -7.80 3.33 -11.01
C VAL A 181 -8.04 2.91 -12.46
N ASP A 182 -7.08 2.20 -13.04
CA ASP A 182 -7.23 1.69 -14.39
C ASP A 182 -8.31 0.61 -14.44
N GLN A 183 -9.00 0.51 -15.58
CA GLN A 183 -10.01 -0.50 -15.79
C GLN A 183 -9.35 -1.87 -15.90
N LEU A 184 -9.78 -2.81 -15.06
CA LEU A 184 -9.23 -4.15 -15.00
C LEU A 184 -10.26 -5.16 -14.51
N VAL A 185 -10.30 -6.34 -15.11
CA VAL A 185 -11.11 -7.48 -14.69
C VAL A 185 -10.23 -8.71 -14.62
N VAL A 186 -10.15 -9.33 -13.45
CA VAL A 186 -9.36 -10.54 -13.22
C VAL A 186 -10.20 -11.59 -12.52
N VAL A 187 -10.12 -12.83 -12.99
CA VAL A 187 -10.65 -14.04 -12.35
C VAL A 187 -9.50 -15.00 -12.15
N ALA A 188 -9.09 -15.20 -10.91
CA ALA A 188 -7.93 -16.01 -10.55
C ALA A 188 -8.16 -16.80 -9.24
N ASP A 189 -7.17 -17.55 -8.78
CA ASP A 189 -7.21 -18.25 -7.50
C ASP A 189 -6.95 -17.34 -6.30
N SER A 190 -6.41 -16.14 -6.55
CA SER A 190 -6.20 -15.07 -5.58
C SER A 190 -6.80 -13.76 -6.07
N PHE A 191 -6.92 -12.75 -5.18
CA PHE A 191 -7.33 -11.41 -5.59
C PHE A 191 -6.16 -10.67 -6.24
N HIS A 192 -6.41 -10.00 -7.36
CA HIS A 192 -5.43 -9.09 -7.95
C HIS A 192 -5.28 -7.83 -7.08
N THR A 193 -4.24 -7.78 -6.26
CA THR A 193 -4.07 -6.77 -5.20
C THR A 193 -3.09 -5.65 -5.53
N LYS A 194 -2.36 -5.73 -6.64
CA LYS A 194 -1.35 -4.75 -7.04
C LYS A 194 -1.87 -3.30 -7.10
N PRO A 195 -3.06 -2.99 -7.66
CA PRO A 195 -3.61 -1.66 -7.57
C PRO A 195 -3.86 -1.21 -6.12
N LEU A 196 -4.35 -2.11 -5.25
CA LEU A 196 -4.59 -1.80 -3.84
C LEU A 196 -3.31 -1.52 -3.08
N ARG A 197 -2.25 -2.30 -3.33
CA ARG A 197 -0.93 -2.09 -2.75
C ARG A 197 -0.38 -0.71 -3.11
N ARG A 198 -0.58 -0.28 -4.36
CA ARG A 198 -0.20 1.06 -4.80
C ARG A 198 -0.89 2.17 -4.00
N PHE A 199 -2.17 2.00 -3.67
CA PHE A 199 -2.90 2.98 -2.85
C PHE A 199 -2.44 3.00 -1.38
N LEU A 200 -2.07 1.85 -0.83
CA LEU A 200 -1.58 1.75 0.55
C LEU A 200 -0.13 2.17 0.73
N GLN A 201 0.61 2.31 -0.36
CA GLN A 201 1.99 2.73 -0.27
C GLN A 201 2.10 4.15 0.25
N THR A 202 2.83 4.28 1.33
CA THR A 202 3.09 5.57 1.98
C THR A 202 4.16 6.40 1.25
N ALA A 203 4.72 5.87 0.16
CA ALA A 203 5.86 6.51 -0.50
C ALA A 203 5.57 7.91 -1.04
N ASP A 204 4.37 8.14 -1.56
CA ASP A 204 3.91 9.42 -2.09
C ASP A 204 2.76 10.04 -1.28
N ARG A 205 2.38 9.42 -0.14
CA ARG A 205 1.31 9.94 0.75
C ARG A 205 1.89 10.87 1.80
N TYR A 206 1.11 11.86 2.17
CA TYR A 206 1.46 12.84 3.18
C TYR A 206 0.20 13.40 3.88
N HIS A 207 0.40 13.98 5.05
CA HIS A 207 -0.61 14.78 5.71
C HIS A 207 -0.33 16.28 5.50
N VAL A 208 -1.40 17.08 5.42
CA VAL A 208 -1.32 18.54 5.48
C VAL A 208 -2.15 19.02 6.64
N LEU A 209 -1.52 19.64 7.62
CA LEU A 209 -2.18 20.35 8.71
C LEU A 209 -2.39 21.81 8.28
N SER A 210 -3.60 22.16 7.95
CA SER A 210 -4.05 23.54 7.75
C SER A 210 -4.32 24.16 9.12
N LEU A 211 -3.53 25.14 9.53
CA LEU A 211 -3.55 25.71 10.87
C LEU A 211 -3.77 27.22 10.84
N SER A 212 -4.78 27.68 11.56
CA SER A 212 -5.01 29.07 11.95
C SER A 212 -5.36 29.15 13.43
N LEU A 213 -5.48 30.36 13.99
CA LEU A 213 -5.95 30.53 15.37
C LEU A 213 -7.46 30.26 15.49
N HIS A 214 -8.18 30.25 14.36
CA HIS A 214 -9.64 30.15 14.30
C HIS A 214 -10.12 28.79 13.78
N GLY A 215 -9.19 27.90 13.41
CA GLY A 215 -9.55 26.59 12.92
C GLY A 215 -8.37 25.76 12.48
N ILE A 216 -8.60 24.46 12.52
CA ILE A 216 -7.68 23.48 11.97
C ILE A 216 -8.42 22.55 11.01
N ARG A 217 -7.73 22.09 10.01
CA ARG A 217 -8.18 21.05 9.09
C ARG A 217 -7.00 20.13 8.80
N LEU A 218 -7.23 18.84 8.82
CA LEU A 218 -6.22 17.86 8.46
C LEU A 218 -6.61 17.22 7.14
N PHE A 219 -5.65 17.09 6.25
CA PHE A 219 -5.84 16.45 4.95
C PHE A 219 -4.86 15.29 4.81
N GLU A 220 -5.28 14.26 4.12
CA GLU A 220 -4.42 13.25 3.58
C GLU A 220 -4.35 13.42 2.06
N GLY A 221 -3.14 13.40 1.53
CA GLY A 221 -2.92 13.61 0.11
C GLY A 221 -1.79 12.80 -0.48
N ASN A 222 -1.73 12.87 -1.78
CA ASN A 222 -0.65 12.36 -2.62
C ASN A 222 -0.50 13.27 -3.85
N ARG A 223 0.27 12.85 -4.84
CA ARG A 223 0.48 13.63 -6.06
C ARG A 223 -0.83 13.99 -6.78
N ARG A 224 -1.89 13.17 -6.68
CA ARG A 224 -3.11 13.30 -7.50
C ARG A 224 -4.32 13.83 -6.74
N SER A 225 -4.42 13.56 -5.45
CA SER A 225 -5.57 13.94 -4.61
C SER A 225 -5.14 14.54 -3.28
N LEU A 226 -6.06 15.30 -2.68
CA LEU A 226 -5.97 15.81 -1.32
C LEU A 226 -7.39 15.78 -0.74
N ASP A 227 -7.61 14.91 0.24
CA ASP A 227 -8.91 14.70 0.86
C ASP A 227 -8.86 15.12 2.33
N GLU A 228 -9.89 15.80 2.78
CA GLU A 228 -10.01 16.21 4.19
C GLU A 228 -10.33 15.00 5.05
N ILE A 229 -9.58 14.84 6.14
CA ILE A 229 -9.82 13.82 7.16
C ILE A 229 -10.85 14.34 8.14
N ASP A 230 -11.91 13.56 8.39
CA ASP A 230 -12.84 13.84 9.48
C ASP A 230 -12.11 13.65 10.82
N MET A 231 -11.86 14.75 11.51
CA MET A 231 -11.24 14.77 12.83
C MET A 231 -12.27 14.46 13.91
N SER A 232 -12.79 13.23 13.92
CA SER A 232 -13.75 12.74 14.93
C SER A 232 -13.17 12.59 16.33
N LYS A 233 -11.84 12.64 16.48
CA LYS A 233 -11.14 12.60 17.77
C LYS A 233 -10.88 14.02 18.26
N PRO A 234 -10.87 14.25 19.58
CA PRO A 234 -10.76 15.59 20.14
C PRO A 234 -9.41 16.21 19.83
N VAL A 235 -9.40 17.05 18.82
CA VAL A 235 -8.32 18.00 18.54
C VAL A 235 -8.89 19.38 18.80
N PRO A 236 -8.25 20.25 19.60
CA PRO A 236 -8.75 21.60 19.82
C PRO A 236 -8.94 22.33 18.51
N GLY A 237 -10.17 22.65 18.17
CA GLY A 237 -10.49 23.27 16.87
C GLY A 237 -10.05 24.72 16.80
N THR A 238 -10.19 25.46 17.91
CA THR A 238 -9.85 26.87 18.01
C THR A 238 -9.10 27.19 19.30
N ILE A 239 -8.43 28.33 19.32
CA ILE A 239 -7.78 28.85 20.54
C ILE A 239 -8.80 29.16 21.64
N ASP A 240 -10.01 29.61 21.26
CA ASP A 240 -11.08 29.97 22.19
C ASP A 240 -11.65 28.72 22.89
N GLU A 241 -11.75 27.58 22.18
CA GLU A 241 -12.16 26.30 22.76
C GLU A 241 -11.19 25.81 23.83
N LEU A 242 -9.87 25.88 23.54
CA LEU A 242 -8.84 25.50 24.51
C LEU A 242 -8.87 26.39 25.75
N SER A 243 -9.10 27.69 25.58
CA SER A 243 -9.20 28.63 26.68
C SER A 243 -10.45 28.42 27.53
N ALA A 244 -11.56 28.02 26.92
CA ALA A 244 -12.80 27.65 27.61
C ALA A 244 -12.64 26.36 28.41
N GLU A 245 -11.98 25.33 27.89
CA GLU A 245 -11.69 24.07 28.59
C GLU A 245 -10.80 24.32 29.83
N ALA A 246 -9.74 25.13 29.70
CA ALA A 246 -8.84 25.47 30.78
C ALA A 246 -9.58 26.26 31.91
N SER A 247 -10.56 27.08 31.54
CA SER A 247 -11.40 27.83 32.53
C SER A 247 -12.39 26.92 33.23
N ALA A 248 -12.89 25.88 32.58
CA ALA A 248 -13.82 24.92 33.17
C ALA A 248 -13.15 23.95 34.17
N GLU A 249 -11.87 23.62 33.96
CA GLU A 249 -11.11 22.80 34.91
C GLU A 249 -10.72 23.57 36.19
N ASP A 250 -10.51 24.88 36.09
CA ASP A 250 -10.14 25.74 37.25
C ASP A 250 -11.33 26.07 38.17
N ASP A 251 -12.57 26.03 37.65
CA ASP A 251 -13.80 26.29 38.43
C ASP A 251 -14.19 25.11 39.35
N GLY A 252 -13.53 23.95 39.22
CA GLY A 252 -13.73 22.75 40.05
C GLY A 252 -12.91 22.68 41.34
N SER A 253 -11.94 23.55 41.56
CA SER A 253 -11.04 23.55 42.73
C SER A 253 -11.04 24.89 43.46
N GLY A 254 -11.99 25.01 44.39
CA GLY A 254 -11.99 25.88 45.56
C GLY A 254 -11.33 27.24 45.53
N GLY A 255 -12.15 28.30 45.38
CA GLY A 255 -12.08 29.54 46.15
C GLY A 255 -10.71 30.25 46.30
N GLY A 256 -10.11 30.72 45.21
CA GLY A 256 -9.03 31.69 45.28
C GLY A 256 -9.20 32.75 44.19
N MET A 257 -9.41 34.03 44.60
CA MET A 257 -9.41 35.14 43.64
C MET A 257 -8.13 35.11 42.79
N PRO A 258 -8.24 35.16 41.46
CA PRO A 258 -7.06 35.29 40.64
C PRO A 258 -6.46 36.68 40.84
N LEU A 259 -5.34 36.74 41.54
CA LEU A 259 -4.47 37.91 41.58
C LEU A 259 -3.92 38.13 40.17
N ARG A 260 -4.60 38.97 39.40
CA ARG A 260 -4.07 39.56 38.17
C ARG A 260 -2.85 40.40 38.52
N HIS A 261 -1.68 39.77 38.54
CA HIS A 261 -0.40 40.43 38.57
C HIS A 261 0.39 40.14 37.31
N GLY A 262 0.52 41.14 36.46
CA GLY A 262 1.46 41.07 35.38
C GLY A 262 1.31 42.25 34.44
N LEU A 263 2.09 43.28 34.65
CA LEU A 263 2.49 44.26 33.61
C LEU A 263 3.33 43.55 32.54
N GLY A 264 2.79 42.53 31.93
CA GLY A 264 3.27 41.96 30.67
C GLY A 264 2.36 42.50 29.58
N GLY A 265 2.91 43.10 28.54
CA GLY A 265 2.14 43.72 27.46
C GLY A 265 1.19 42.68 26.84
N LYS A 266 0.00 43.11 26.40
CA LYS A 266 -1.03 42.29 25.75
C LYS A 266 -0.50 41.34 24.64
N GLY A 267 0.69 41.64 24.07
CA GLY A 267 1.36 40.80 23.09
C GLY A 267 1.91 39.49 23.68
N THR A 268 2.49 39.55 24.89
CA THR A 268 3.12 38.37 25.52
C THR A 268 2.09 37.34 26.04
N GLU A 269 0.90 37.78 26.45
CA GLU A 269 -0.19 36.88 26.87
C GLU A 269 -0.80 36.16 25.67
N ALA A 270 -1.10 36.88 24.59
CA ALA A 270 -1.61 36.31 23.35
C ALA A 270 -0.60 35.34 22.70
N ASP A 271 0.68 35.64 22.80
CA ASP A 271 1.77 34.78 22.32
C ASP A 271 1.84 33.46 23.11
N ASN A 272 1.72 33.50 24.41
CA ASN A 272 1.73 32.32 25.27
C ASN A 272 0.48 31.44 25.05
N GLU A 273 -0.65 32.05 24.76
CA GLU A 273 -1.91 31.35 24.49
C GLU A 273 -1.85 30.63 23.14
N ALA A 274 -1.32 31.28 22.08
CA ALA A 274 -1.07 30.65 20.80
C ALA A 274 -0.12 29.44 20.91
N ASP A 275 0.95 29.56 21.71
CA ASP A 275 1.88 28.46 21.94
C ASP A 275 1.24 27.27 22.66
N ARG A 276 0.34 27.51 23.62
CA ARG A 276 -0.43 26.44 24.28
C ARG A 276 -1.34 25.72 23.28
N TYR A 277 -2.03 26.50 22.44
CA TYR A 277 -2.89 25.97 21.40
C TYR A 277 -2.11 25.12 20.41
N PHE A 278 -0.98 25.60 19.90
CA PHE A 278 -0.15 24.86 18.96
C PHE A 278 0.41 23.57 19.56
N ARG A 279 0.81 23.55 20.84
CA ARG A 279 1.25 22.33 21.53
C ARG A 279 0.11 21.31 21.68
N ALA A 280 -1.11 21.77 21.96
CA ALA A 280 -2.27 20.90 22.08
C ALA A 280 -2.64 20.28 20.73
N VAL A 281 -2.65 21.06 19.65
CA VAL A 281 -2.88 20.59 18.28
C VAL A 281 -1.78 19.60 17.87
N ASP A 282 -0.50 19.95 18.08
CA ASP A 282 0.64 19.08 17.72
C ASP A 282 0.54 17.71 18.42
N ARG A 283 0.25 17.70 19.72
CA ARG A 283 0.09 16.45 20.48
C ARG A 283 -1.05 15.60 19.94
N ALA A 284 -2.21 16.19 19.71
CA ALA A 284 -3.38 15.47 19.24
C ALA A 284 -3.17 14.92 17.82
N VAL A 285 -2.58 15.70 16.92
CA VAL A 285 -2.23 15.26 15.56
C VAL A 285 -1.17 14.15 15.60
N LEU A 286 -0.15 14.28 16.46
CA LEU A 286 0.87 13.23 16.62
C LEU A 286 0.26 11.91 17.08
N GLU A 287 -0.59 11.96 18.11
CA GLU A 287 -1.12 10.76 18.78
C GLU A 287 -2.15 10.02 17.91
N HIS A 288 -3.03 10.78 17.26
CA HIS A 288 -4.17 10.21 16.57
C HIS A 288 -3.98 10.00 15.06
N TYR A 289 -3.04 10.73 14.44
CA TYR A 289 -2.88 10.71 12.99
C TYR A 289 -1.46 10.39 12.52
N SER A 290 -0.44 11.12 13.02
CA SER A 290 0.93 10.95 12.51
C SER A 290 1.56 9.61 12.92
N ARG A 291 1.45 9.19 14.18
CA ARG A 291 1.98 7.88 14.64
C ARG A 291 1.31 6.68 13.98
N PRO A 292 -0.04 6.62 13.90
CA PRO A 292 -0.70 5.48 13.28
C PRO A 292 -0.42 5.35 11.78
N SER A 293 -0.28 6.48 11.06
CA SER A 293 -0.06 6.47 9.61
C SER A 293 1.41 6.37 9.22
N GLY A 294 2.32 6.93 10.04
CA GLY A 294 3.74 7.07 9.71
C GLY A 294 4.01 8.04 8.55
N LEU A 295 3.01 8.85 8.16
CA LEU A 295 3.10 9.76 7.02
C LEU A 295 3.83 11.07 7.40
N PRO A 296 4.61 11.67 6.48
CA PRO A 296 5.15 12.99 6.67
C PRO A 296 4.02 14.01 6.82
N LEU A 297 4.19 14.96 7.74
CA LEU A 297 3.25 16.03 8.04
C LEU A 297 3.78 17.35 7.48
N ILE A 298 2.99 18.02 6.65
CA ILE A 298 3.26 19.34 6.10
C ILE A 298 2.42 20.36 6.88
N LEU A 299 3.02 21.40 7.39
CA LEU A 299 2.28 22.52 7.96
C LEU A 299 1.90 23.52 6.85
N ALA A 300 0.63 23.86 6.77
CA ALA A 300 0.10 24.98 5.98
C ALA A 300 -0.45 26.03 6.94
N ALA A 301 0.24 27.15 7.04
CA ALA A 301 -0.09 28.23 7.96
C ALA A 301 0.50 29.57 7.47
N LEU A 302 0.04 30.67 8.06
CA LEU A 302 0.68 31.97 7.87
C LEU A 302 2.15 31.94 8.35
N PRO A 303 3.05 32.74 7.77
CA PRO A 303 4.48 32.72 8.12
C PRO A 303 4.76 32.86 9.62
N GLU A 304 4.02 33.72 10.33
CA GLU A 304 4.14 33.92 11.78
C GLU A 304 3.76 32.68 12.58
N HIS A 305 2.69 31.98 12.20
CA HIS A 305 2.24 30.75 12.85
C HIS A 305 3.14 29.57 12.50
N HIS A 306 3.67 29.54 11.27
CA HIS A 306 4.57 28.52 10.81
C HIS A 306 5.84 28.44 11.66
N HIS A 307 6.50 29.59 11.91
CA HIS A 307 7.70 29.65 12.74
C HIS A 307 7.41 29.17 14.17
N ARG A 308 6.35 29.71 14.79
CA ARG A 308 5.97 29.37 16.17
C ARG A 308 5.58 27.91 16.35
N PHE A 309 4.84 27.36 15.39
CA PHE A 309 4.46 25.94 15.45
C PHE A 309 5.69 25.04 15.42
N HIS A 310 6.66 25.33 14.55
CA HIS A 310 7.92 24.57 14.49
C HIS A 310 8.75 24.68 15.78
N GLU A 311 8.69 25.81 16.49
CA GLU A 311 9.40 25.94 17.77
C GLU A 311 8.79 25.09 18.89
N VAL A 312 7.48 24.88 18.87
CA VAL A 312 6.77 24.17 19.94
C VAL A 312 6.46 22.70 19.61
N SER A 313 6.48 22.32 18.33
CA SER A 313 6.15 20.99 17.86
C SER A 313 7.18 19.94 18.33
N GLN A 314 6.68 18.79 18.72
CA GLN A 314 7.47 17.59 19.03
C GLN A 314 7.13 16.42 18.07
N ASN A 315 6.42 16.71 16.99
CA ASN A 315 6.01 15.71 16.02
C ASN A 315 7.19 15.34 15.09
N PRO A 316 7.76 14.13 15.17
CA PRO A 316 8.89 13.72 14.36
C PRO A 316 8.54 13.55 12.88
N PHE A 317 7.26 13.54 12.53
CA PHE A 317 6.77 13.46 11.16
C PHE A 317 6.60 14.83 10.51
N LEU A 318 6.68 15.93 11.30
CA LEU A 318 6.62 17.29 10.78
C LEU A 318 7.87 17.58 9.98
N ILE A 319 7.71 17.87 8.68
CA ILE A 319 8.82 18.25 7.82
C ILE A 319 9.14 19.73 7.96
N ALA A 320 10.42 20.08 7.78
CA ALA A 320 10.92 21.44 8.01
C ALA A 320 10.34 22.46 7.01
N GLU A 321 10.12 22.02 5.78
CA GLU A 321 9.46 22.79 4.74
C GLU A 321 7.96 22.73 4.93
N GLY A 322 7.25 23.81 4.53
CA GLY A 322 5.81 23.88 4.61
C GLY A 322 5.21 24.97 3.72
N ILE A 323 3.92 25.09 3.76
CA ILE A 323 3.15 26.04 2.95
C ILE A 323 2.92 27.31 3.76
N ARG A 324 3.66 28.36 3.45
CA ARG A 324 3.63 29.65 4.15
C ARG A 324 2.62 30.61 3.52
N LEU A 325 1.38 30.17 3.40
CA LEU A 325 0.26 30.92 2.84
C LEU A 325 -0.94 30.76 3.78
N ASN A 326 -1.90 31.68 3.66
CA ASN A 326 -3.16 31.50 4.37
C ASN A 326 -3.90 30.27 3.78
N PRO A 327 -4.01 29.15 4.50
CA PRO A 327 -4.61 27.94 3.96
C PRO A 327 -6.11 28.07 3.67
N GLU A 328 -6.81 28.97 4.37
CA GLU A 328 -8.25 29.22 4.15
C GLU A 328 -8.53 29.89 2.80
N SER A 329 -7.52 30.56 2.23
CA SER A 329 -7.64 31.20 0.91
C SER A 329 -7.34 30.27 -0.26
N LEU A 330 -6.88 29.03 0.02
CA LEU A 330 -6.50 28.07 -1.00
C LEU A 330 -7.64 27.09 -1.28
N SER A 331 -7.89 26.81 -2.56
CA SER A 331 -8.69 25.64 -2.92
C SER A 331 -7.92 24.34 -2.61
N ALA A 332 -8.63 23.22 -2.43
CA ALA A 332 -8.01 21.92 -2.19
C ALA A 332 -6.99 21.55 -3.26
N ASP A 333 -7.27 21.85 -4.54
CA ASP A 333 -6.34 21.60 -5.64
C ASP A 333 -5.04 22.41 -5.52
N LYS A 334 -5.13 23.70 -5.18
CA LYS A 334 -3.95 24.53 -4.97
C LYS A 334 -3.16 24.12 -3.74
N LEU A 335 -3.86 23.75 -2.65
CA LEU A 335 -3.22 23.24 -1.45
C LEU A 335 -2.46 21.94 -1.77
N ARG A 336 -3.06 21.05 -2.57
CA ARG A 336 -2.42 19.83 -3.06
C ARG A 336 -1.16 20.12 -3.89
N GLU A 337 -1.25 21.05 -4.84
CA GLU A 337 -0.10 21.42 -5.67
C GLU A 337 1.09 21.94 -4.85
N HIS A 338 0.81 22.82 -3.89
CA HIS A 338 1.87 23.32 -2.98
C HIS A 338 2.42 22.21 -2.07
N ALA A 339 1.54 21.35 -1.54
CA ALA A 339 1.96 20.24 -0.70
C ALA A 339 2.85 19.25 -1.47
N TRP A 340 2.48 18.93 -2.70
CA TRP A 340 3.29 18.06 -3.55
C TRP A 340 4.67 18.65 -3.83
N GLN A 341 4.77 19.94 -4.14
CA GLN A 341 6.06 20.62 -4.33
C GLN A 341 6.99 20.50 -3.11
N VAL A 342 6.42 20.43 -1.91
CA VAL A 342 7.18 20.26 -0.66
C VAL A 342 7.65 18.82 -0.47
N VAL A 343 6.82 17.83 -0.81
CA VAL A 343 7.10 16.40 -0.59
C VAL A 343 7.89 15.76 -1.72
N GLU A 344 7.70 16.21 -2.95
CA GLU A 344 8.30 15.59 -4.14
C GLU A 344 9.82 15.37 -4.04
N PRO A 345 10.63 16.33 -3.54
CA PRO A 345 12.07 16.10 -3.38
C PRO A 345 12.41 14.95 -2.42
N GLN A 346 11.66 14.82 -1.33
CA GLN A 346 11.84 13.73 -0.35
C GLN A 346 11.42 12.37 -0.93
N TYR A 347 10.32 12.36 -1.66
CA TYR A 347 9.86 11.18 -2.38
C TYR A 347 10.89 10.72 -3.41
N GLN A 348 11.44 11.63 -4.20
CA GLN A 348 12.49 11.33 -5.17
C GLN A 348 13.76 10.78 -4.51
N ALA A 349 14.25 11.44 -3.46
CA ALA A 349 15.43 10.99 -2.71
C ALA A 349 15.23 9.58 -2.12
N ARG A 350 14.03 9.25 -1.68
CA ARG A 350 13.72 7.91 -1.20
C ARG A 350 13.78 6.85 -2.31
N LEU A 351 13.24 7.15 -3.49
CA LEU A 351 13.32 6.24 -4.65
C LEU A 351 14.77 6.05 -5.11
N GLU A 352 15.55 7.13 -5.17
CA GLU A 352 16.98 7.06 -5.49
C GLU A 352 17.76 6.21 -4.48
N THR A 353 17.43 6.34 -3.18
CA THR A 353 18.03 5.52 -2.13
C THR A 353 17.72 4.04 -2.35
N LEU A 354 16.46 3.69 -2.59
CA LEU A 354 16.03 2.31 -2.85
C LEU A 354 16.69 1.72 -4.11
N HIS A 355 16.81 2.53 -5.17
CA HIS A 355 17.50 2.12 -6.37
C HIS A 355 19.00 1.89 -6.11
N GLY A 356 19.65 2.79 -5.39
CA GLY A 356 21.05 2.63 -4.98
C GLY A 356 21.27 1.39 -4.10
N GLU A 357 20.38 1.12 -3.15
CA GLU A 357 20.42 -0.09 -2.32
C GLU A 357 20.29 -1.36 -3.17
N PHE A 358 19.39 -1.35 -4.16
CA PHE A 358 19.25 -2.45 -5.11
C PHE A 358 20.50 -2.68 -5.94
N GLU A 359 21.07 -1.63 -6.56
CA GLU A 359 22.30 -1.75 -7.36
C GLU A 359 23.47 -2.30 -6.52
N HIS A 360 23.62 -1.83 -5.27
CA HIS A 360 24.61 -2.37 -4.35
C HIS A 360 24.36 -3.83 -3.96
N ALA A 361 23.09 -4.21 -3.77
CA ALA A 361 22.71 -5.58 -3.47
C ALA A 361 22.98 -6.49 -4.68
N LYS A 362 22.61 -6.06 -5.89
CA LYS A 362 22.85 -6.77 -7.14
C LYS A 362 24.34 -7.02 -7.38
N ALA A 363 25.18 -5.99 -7.18
CA ALA A 363 26.62 -6.11 -7.32
C ALA A 363 27.25 -7.13 -6.34
N ARG A 364 26.63 -7.35 -5.18
CA ARG A 364 27.07 -8.33 -4.18
C ARG A 364 26.42 -9.70 -4.31
N GLY A 365 25.55 -9.91 -5.29
CA GLY A 365 24.78 -11.14 -5.45
C GLY A 365 23.67 -11.32 -4.40
N THR A 366 23.30 -10.26 -3.68
CA THR A 366 22.19 -10.23 -2.71
C THR A 366 20.97 -9.46 -3.24
N GLY A 367 20.81 -9.38 -4.55
CA GLY A 367 19.69 -8.78 -5.25
C GLY A 367 19.64 -9.20 -6.70
N SER A 368 18.44 -9.19 -7.29
CA SER A 368 18.21 -9.51 -8.70
C SER A 368 17.02 -8.76 -9.29
N ASP A 369 17.03 -8.55 -10.58
CA ASP A 369 15.94 -8.06 -11.43
C ASP A 369 15.42 -9.13 -12.40
N VAL A 370 15.83 -10.38 -12.21
CA VAL A 370 15.39 -11.53 -13.01
C VAL A 370 14.23 -12.21 -12.30
N LEU A 371 13.04 -12.25 -12.93
CA LEU A 371 11.81 -12.78 -12.35
C LEU A 371 11.98 -14.17 -11.73
N ALA A 372 12.63 -15.11 -12.41
CA ALA A 372 12.81 -16.47 -11.92
C ALA A 372 13.66 -16.52 -10.64
N GLU A 373 14.76 -15.76 -10.59
CA GLU A 373 15.64 -15.70 -9.42
C GLU A 373 14.94 -15.05 -8.21
N VAL A 374 14.15 -14.00 -8.47
CA VAL A 374 13.39 -13.31 -7.43
C VAL A 374 12.27 -14.20 -6.91
N ALA A 375 11.59 -14.93 -7.79
CA ALA A 375 10.52 -15.86 -7.40
C ALA A 375 11.06 -17.02 -6.52
N GLU A 376 12.19 -17.62 -6.88
CA GLU A 376 12.86 -18.63 -6.05
C GLU A 376 13.30 -18.05 -4.69
N ALA A 377 13.84 -16.82 -4.70
CA ALA A 377 14.22 -16.14 -3.47
C ALA A 377 13.02 -15.81 -2.59
N ALA A 378 11.88 -15.44 -3.19
CA ALA A 378 10.62 -15.15 -2.51
C ALA A 378 10.03 -16.43 -1.86
N ALA A 379 9.97 -17.54 -2.60
CA ALA A 379 9.52 -18.83 -2.07
C ALA A 379 10.39 -19.31 -0.89
N ALA A 380 11.69 -19.03 -0.94
CA ALA A 380 12.63 -19.30 0.16
C ALA A 380 12.58 -18.26 1.32
N GLY A 381 11.69 -17.25 1.27
CA GLY A 381 11.57 -16.19 2.29
C GLY A 381 12.77 -15.26 2.37
N ARG A 382 13.62 -15.22 1.34
CA ARG A 382 14.86 -14.43 1.32
C ARG A 382 14.69 -12.97 0.91
N VAL A 383 13.58 -12.63 0.23
CA VAL A 383 13.36 -11.26 -0.25
C VAL A 383 13.09 -10.32 0.93
N ALA A 384 13.88 -9.25 1.03
CA ALA A 384 13.70 -8.16 1.98
C ALA A 384 12.76 -7.09 1.40
N THR A 385 13.10 -6.58 0.23
CA THR A 385 12.32 -5.56 -0.50
C THR A 385 12.18 -5.97 -1.95
N LEU A 386 10.94 -5.89 -2.44
CA LEU A 386 10.58 -6.09 -3.85
C LEU A 386 10.01 -4.79 -4.40
N MET A 387 10.58 -4.28 -5.48
CA MET A 387 10.02 -3.20 -6.29
C MET A 387 9.39 -3.78 -7.55
N VAL A 388 8.15 -3.41 -7.87
CA VAL A 388 7.44 -3.81 -9.09
C VAL A 388 6.88 -2.59 -9.81
N GLU A 389 6.87 -2.63 -11.13
CA GLU A 389 6.33 -1.56 -11.98
C GLU A 389 4.79 -1.55 -11.94
N ALA A 390 4.19 -0.37 -11.73
CA ALA A 390 2.77 -0.22 -11.45
C ALA A 390 1.85 -0.66 -12.59
N GLY A 391 2.19 -0.43 -13.82
CA GLY A 391 1.32 -0.74 -14.96
C GLY A 391 1.78 -1.94 -15.77
N ARG A 392 2.79 -2.67 -15.29
CA ARG A 392 3.35 -3.81 -16.01
C ARG A 392 2.71 -5.10 -15.56
N GLU A 393 2.31 -5.92 -16.52
CA GLU A 393 1.81 -7.26 -16.32
C GLU A 393 2.77 -8.26 -16.97
N ILE A 394 3.06 -9.35 -16.30
CA ILE A 394 3.82 -10.47 -16.82
C ILE A 394 2.96 -11.71 -16.70
N ALA A 395 2.32 -12.07 -17.83
CA ALA A 395 1.43 -13.21 -17.89
C ALA A 395 2.15 -14.53 -17.63
N GLY A 396 1.62 -15.36 -16.74
CA GLY A 396 2.18 -16.67 -16.45
C GLY A 396 1.62 -17.28 -15.17
N ARG A 397 2.32 -18.30 -14.69
CA ARG A 397 2.01 -19.00 -13.44
C ARG A 397 3.22 -18.96 -12.53
N LEU A 398 2.99 -18.67 -11.28
CA LEU A 398 3.96 -18.73 -10.21
C LEU A 398 3.62 -19.89 -9.25
N ASP A 399 4.51 -20.87 -9.16
CA ASP A 399 4.43 -21.87 -8.10
C ASP A 399 4.97 -21.28 -6.79
N VAL A 400 4.07 -20.93 -5.89
CA VAL A 400 4.39 -20.27 -4.61
C VAL A 400 5.27 -21.12 -3.68
N ALA A 401 5.26 -22.46 -3.83
CA ALA A 401 6.05 -23.36 -2.99
C ALA A 401 7.51 -23.45 -3.44
N THR A 402 7.75 -23.39 -4.74
CA THR A 402 9.07 -23.59 -5.35
C THR A 402 9.69 -22.31 -5.93
N GLY A 403 8.87 -21.30 -6.20
CA GLY A 403 9.27 -20.10 -6.94
C GLY A 403 9.43 -20.33 -8.45
N ARG A 404 8.98 -21.46 -8.96
CA ARG A 404 9.04 -21.74 -10.39
C ARG A 404 8.06 -20.87 -11.15
N VAL A 405 8.55 -20.22 -12.20
CA VAL A 405 7.74 -19.36 -13.08
C VAL A 405 7.58 -20.00 -14.45
N GLU A 406 6.38 -19.94 -15.01
CA GLU A 406 6.05 -20.41 -16.35
C GLU A 406 5.28 -19.32 -17.08
N LYS A 407 5.87 -18.78 -18.15
CA LYS A 407 5.21 -17.77 -18.99
C LYS A 407 4.09 -18.39 -19.80
N ALA A 408 2.95 -17.74 -19.86
CA ALA A 408 1.78 -18.17 -20.62
C ALA A 408 1.05 -16.95 -21.22
N GLU A 409 0.06 -17.18 -22.06
CA GLU A 409 -0.78 -16.14 -22.63
C GLU A 409 -1.86 -15.72 -21.61
N LEU A 410 -2.14 -14.43 -21.48
CA LEU A 410 -3.16 -13.90 -20.53
C LEU A 410 -4.58 -14.47 -20.76
N ASP A 411 -4.87 -14.88 -21.99
CA ASP A 411 -6.17 -15.47 -22.35
C ASP A 411 -6.38 -16.88 -21.75
N ALA A 412 -5.33 -17.51 -21.23
CA ALA A 412 -5.44 -18.83 -20.62
C ALA A 412 -6.14 -18.73 -19.23
N PRO A 413 -7.08 -19.63 -18.95
CA PRO A 413 -7.96 -19.52 -17.78
C PRO A 413 -7.27 -19.51 -16.42
N ASP A 414 -6.08 -20.03 -16.28
CA ASP A 414 -5.29 -20.18 -15.06
C ASP A 414 -4.01 -19.34 -15.05
N VAL A 415 -3.97 -18.30 -15.88
CA VAL A 415 -2.86 -17.37 -16.02
C VAL A 415 -3.22 -16.03 -15.39
N ASP A 416 -2.33 -15.51 -14.58
CA ASP A 416 -2.44 -14.21 -13.91
C ASP A 416 -1.18 -13.36 -14.10
N ASP A 417 -1.14 -12.18 -13.49
CA ASP A 417 0.05 -11.33 -13.44
C ASP A 417 1.04 -11.84 -12.39
N MET A 418 2.11 -12.49 -12.85
CA MET A 418 3.17 -12.99 -11.97
C MET A 418 3.84 -11.92 -11.10
N LEU A 419 3.73 -10.62 -11.44
CA LEU A 419 4.23 -9.55 -10.58
C LEU A 419 3.32 -9.31 -9.37
N ASP A 420 2.01 -9.51 -9.52
CA ASP A 420 1.07 -9.45 -8.39
C ASP A 420 1.24 -10.66 -7.47
N ASP A 421 1.26 -11.87 -8.04
CA ASP A 421 1.50 -13.10 -7.29
C ASP A 421 2.81 -13.06 -6.51
N LEU A 422 3.88 -12.55 -7.15
CA LEU A 422 5.18 -12.38 -6.51
C LEU A 422 5.10 -11.37 -5.35
N GLY A 423 4.39 -10.27 -5.53
CA GLY A 423 4.14 -9.27 -4.49
C GLY A 423 3.38 -9.87 -3.31
N GLU A 424 2.39 -10.72 -3.56
CA GLU A 424 1.65 -11.42 -2.54
C GLU A 424 2.55 -12.40 -1.77
N LEU A 425 3.32 -13.23 -2.48
CA LEU A 425 4.25 -14.19 -1.89
C LEU A 425 5.29 -13.49 -1.01
N VAL A 426 5.92 -12.42 -1.49
CA VAL A 426 6.89 -11.64 -0.71
C VAL A 426 6.27 -11.07 0.55
N THR A 427 5.03 -10.59 0.49
CA THR A 427 4.32 -10.06 1.67
C THR A 427 3.99 -11.19 2.66
N LYS A 428 3.51 -12.34 2.20
CA LYS A 428 3.28 -13.54 3.04
C LYS A 428 4.54 -13.99 3.75
N MET A 429 5.69 -13.89 3.08
CA MET A 429 7.01 -14.21 3.64
C MET A 429 7.63 -13.07 4.47
N GLY A 430 6.88 -12.00 4.76
CA GLY A 430 7.29 -10.89 5.61
C GLY A 430 8.30 -9.93 4.96
N GLY A 431 8.37 -9.88 3.63
CA GLY A 431 9.09 -8.86 2.87
C GLY A 431 8.23 -7.62 2.61
N THR A 432 8.88 -6.56 2.18
CA THR A 432 8.22 -5.30 1.80
C THR A 432 8.06 -5.24 0.29
N VAL A 433 6.86 -4.88 -0.18
CA VAL A 433 6.59 -4.70 -1.63
C VAL A 433 6.31 -3.24 -1.90
N LEU A 434 6.97 -2.69 -2.91
CA LEU A 434 6.81 -1.32 -3.40
C LEU A 434 6.39 -1.36 -4.88
N VAL A 435 5.25 -0.74 -5.18
CA VAL A 435 4.81 -0.56 -6.57
C VAL A 435 5.28 0.81 -7.05
N VAL A 436 6.17 0.83 -8.01
CA VAL A 436 6.84 2.03 -8.51
C VAL A 436 6.20 2.46 -9.83
N PRO A 437 5.88 3.75 -10.02
CA PRO A 437 5.40 4.24 -11.32
C PRO A 437 6.37 3.91 -12.45
N ALA A 438 5.85 3.61 -13.66
CA ALA A 438 6.66 3.22 -14.82
C ALA A 438 7.75 4.25 -15.15
N GLU A 439 7.45 5.54 -15.04
CA GLU A 439 8.38 6.65 -15.28
C GLU A 439 9.52 6.73 -14.25
N ARG A 440 9.44 5.96 -13.17
CA ARG A 440 10.43 5.89 -12.08
C ARG A 440 11.06 4.52 -11.93
N MET A 441 10.56 3.53 -12.68
CA MET A 441 11.12 2.19 -12.74
C MET A 441 12.16 2.15 -13.85
N GLU A 442 13.41 2.44 -13.51
CA GLU A 442 14.51 2.53 -14.50
C GLU A 442 14.97 1.17 -15.05
N LEU A 443 14.32 0.09 -14.64
CA LEU A 443 14.70 -1.27 -15.00
C LEU A 443 13.79 -1.84 -16.11
N PRO A 444 14.37 -2.38 -17.20
CA PRO A 444 13.57 -2.90 -18.30
C PRO A 444 12.78 -4.17 -17.96
N THR A 445 13.12 -4.84 -16.86
CA THR A 445 12.44 -6.04 -16.39
C THR A 445 11.15 -5.73 -15.63
N GLY A 446 10.98 -4.49 -15.13
CA GLY A 446 9.82 -4.05 -14.35
C GLY A 446 9.79 -4.58 -12.92
N LEU A 447 10.90 -5.15 -12.45
CA LEU A 447 11.05 -5.60 -11.06
C LEU A 447 12.49 -5.47 -10.58
N ALA A 448 12.67 -5.33 -9.28
CA ALA A 448 13.94 -5.41 -8.58
C ALA A 448 13.73 -5.92 -7.16
N ALA A 449 14.61 -6.79 -6.69
CA ALA A 449 14.54 -7.32 -5.34
C ALA A 449 15.89 -7.25 -4.63
N THR A 450 15.85 -6.92 -3.35
CA THR A 450 16.98 -7.07 -2.43
C THR A 450 16.72 -8.24 -1.47
N TYR A 451 17.76 -8.98 -1.12
CA TYR A 451 17.67 -10.16 -0.28
C TYR A 451 18.21 -9.87 1.12
N ARG A 452 17.66 -10.58 2.10
CA ARG A 452 18.08 -10.47 3.51
C ARG A 452 19.48 -11.05 3.73
N TYR A 453 19.83 -12.08 2.95
CA TYR A 453 21.09 -12.81 3.00
C TYR A 453 21.35 -13.54 1.69
#